data_b8464892c6016f79b9f5c2a564623edd
#
_entry.id   b8464892c6016f79b9f5c2a564623edd
#
_cell.length_a   1.000
_cell.length_b   1.000
_cell.length_c   1.000
_cell.angle_alpha   90.00
_cell.angle_beta   90.00
_cell.angle_gamma   90.00
#
_symmetry.space_group_name_H-M   'P 1'
#
loop_
_entity.id
_entity.type
_entity.pdbx_description
1 polymer ?
#
loop_
_entity_poly.entity_id
_entity_poly.type
_entity_poly.pdbx_seq_one_letter_code
_entity_poly.pdbx_strand_id
1 'polypeptide(L)' 'NYGQSKADMLSIFEIALKECSETVGWLRLLFNTNAIDEEIYKKHRNLCGRIRRMLIASCKTLKESIK' A
#
# COMPACT_ATOMS: atom_id res chain seq x y z
N ASN A 1 10.59 22.20 0.48
CA ASN A 1 10.87 21.18 1.47
C ASN A 1 10.32 21.61 2.82
N TYR A 2 9.42 20.84 3.35
CA TYR A 2 8.74 21.19 4.60
C TYR A 2 9.31 20.44 5.79
N GLY A 3 10.59 20.21 5.79
CA GLY A 3 11.30 19.62 6.90
C GLY A 3 11.26 18.11 6.97
N GLN A 4 10.64 17.45 5.98
CA GLN A 4 10.61 16.00 5.98
C GLN A 4 11.92 15.47 5.41
N SER A 5 12.60 14.64 6.18
CA SER A 5 13.79 13.94 5.72
C SER A 5 13.40 12.74 4.86
N LYS A 6 14.39 12.18 4.16
CA LYS A 6 14.18 10.93 3.41
C LYS A 6 13.80 9.79 4.35
N ALA A 7 14.38 9.76 5.55
CA ALA A 7 14.03 8.76 6.55
C ALA A 7 12.57 8.88 6.97
N ASP A 8 12.07 10.11 7.14
CA ASP A 8 10.67 10.32 7.47
C ASP A 8 9.76 9.87 6.33
N MET A 9 10.12 10.18 5.10
CA MET A 9 9.37 9.73 3.93
C MET A 9 9.34 8.22 3.83
N LEU A 10 10.47 7.56 4.10
CA LEU A 10 10.53 6.10 4.10
C LEU A 10 9.57 5.52 5.14
N SER A 11 9.56 6.09 6.35
CA SER A 11 8.63 5.65 7.40
C SER A 11 7.17 5.80 6.96
N ILE A 12 6.83 6.90 6.32
CA ILE A 12 5.48 7.15 5.82
C ILE A 12 5.11 6.08 4.76
N PHE A 13 6.03 5.79 3.85
CA PHE A 13 5.77 4.79 2.81
C PHE A 13 5.63 3.39 3.40
N GLU A 14 6.40 3.07 4.44
CA GLU A 14 6.28 1.76 5.11
C GLU A 14 4.95 1.62 5.82
N ILE A 15 4.46 2.69 6.43
CA ILE A 15 3.12 2.70 7.04
C ILE A 15 2.06 2.49 5.95
N ALA A 16 2.20 3.18 4.81
CA ALA A 16 1.26 3.03 3.71
C ALA A 16 1.24 1.60 3.15
N LEU A 17 2.41 0.94 3.09
CA LEU A 17 2.50 -0.45 2.67
C LEU A 17 1.74 -1.37 3.62
N LYS A 18 1.89 -1.14 4.91
CA LYS A 18 1.17 -1.91 5.93
C LYS A 18 -0.33 -1.73 5.76
N GLU A 19 -0.77 -0.48 5.58
CA GLU A 19 -2.19 -0.19 5.40
C GLU A 19 -2.74 -0.82 4.11
N CYS A 20 -1.97 -0.86 3.04
CA CYS A 20 -2.37 -1.56 1.82
C CYS A 20 -2.62 -3.05 2.08
N SER A 21 -1.74 -3.68 2.84
CA SER A 21 -1.89 -5.10 3.19
C SER A 21 -3.14 -5.33 4.03
N GLU A 22 -3.41 -4.44 4.99
CA GLU A 22 -4.60 -4.52 5.83
C GLU A 22 -5.86 -4.32 5.01
N THR A 23 -5.82 -3.41 4.05
CA THR A 23 -6.95 -3.16 3.16
C THR A 23 -7.30 -4.40 2.35
N VAL A 24 -6.31 -5.11 1.83
CA VAL A 24 -6.54 -6.37 1.09
C VAL A 24 -7.17 -7.40 2.00
N GLY A 25 -6.73 -7.48 3.27
CA GLY A 25 -7.34 -8.37 4.25
C GLY A 25 -8.80 -8.07 4.49
N TRP A 26 -9.16 -6.78 4.63
CA TRP A 26 -10.54 -6.35 4.79
C TRP A 26 -11.38 -6.66 3.55
N LEU A 27 -10.83 -6.44 2.35
CA LEU A 27 -11.52 -6.76 1.10
C LEU A 27 -11.84 -8.25 1.02
N ARG A 28 -10.90 -9.10 1.43
CA ARG A 28 -11.10 -10.55 1.44
C ARG A 28 -12.22 -10.94 2.40
N LEU A 29 -12.23 -10.35 3.59
CA LEU A 29 -13.27 -10.59 4.57
C LEU A 29 -14.65 -10.18 4.03
N LEU A 30 -14.73 -9.00 3.44
CA LEU A 30 -15.99 -8.50 2.89
C LEU A 30 -16.48 -9.37 1.74
N PHE A 31 -15.59 -9.85 0.90
CA PHE A 31 -15.94 -10.75 -0.19
C PHE A 31 -16.43 -12.10 0.35
N ASN A 32 -15.70 -12.65 1.30
CA ASN A 32 -16.05 -13.97 1.86
C ASN A 32 -17.36 -13.96 2.64
N THR A 33 -17.77 -12.80 3.15
CA THR A 33 -19.04 -12.65 3.86
C THR A 33 -20.16 -12.14 2.95
N ASN A 34 -19.90 -12.04 1.65
CA ASN A 34 -20.87 -11.60 0.63
C ASN A 34 -21.28 -10.14 0.78
N ALA A 35 -20.48 -9.32 1.48
CA ALA A 35 -20.75 -7.89 1.61
C ALA A 35 -20.42 -7.14 0.32
N ILE A 36 -19.49 -7.65 -0.48
CA ILE A 36 -19.14 -7.11 -1.80
C ILE A 36 -19.09 -8.26 -2.79
N ASP A 37 -19.32 -7.96 -4.07
CA ASP A 37 -19.27 -8.98 -5.10
C ASP A 37 -17.85 -9.16 -5.63
N GLU A 38 -17.67 -10.15 -6.49
CA GLU A 38 -16.36 -10.49 -7.04
C GLU A 38 -15.76 -9.36 -7.86
N GLU A 39 -16.58 -8.64 -8.60
CA GLU A 39 -16.12 -7.54 -9.46
C GLU A 39 -15.53 -6.42 -8.61
N ILE A 40 -16.23 -6.02 -7.55
CA ILE A 40 -15.75 -4.99 -6.63
C ILE A 40 -14.48 -5.45 -5.93
N TYR A 41 -14.46 -6.70 -5.48
CA TYR A 41 -13.31 -7.28 -4.81
C TYR A 41 -12.06 -7.23 -5.70
N LYS A 42 -12.17 -7.72 -6.93
CA LYS A 42 -11.03 -7.78 -7.85
C LYS A 42 -10.55 -6.39 -8.22
N LYS A 43 -11.47 -5.47 -8.47
CA LYS A 43 -11.13 -4.08 -8.85
C LYS A 43 -10.27 -3.43 -7.77
N HIS A 44 -10.73 -3.49 -6.52
CA HIS A 44 -10.04 -2.81 -5.43
C HIS A 44 -8.78 -3.55 -5.00
N ARG A 45 -8.78 -4.87 -5.07
CA ARG A 45 -7.57 -5.64 -4.83
C ARG A 45 -6.48 -5.30 -5.83
N ASN A 46 -6.84 -5.17 -7.11
CA ASN A 46 -5.87 -4.81 -8.15
C ASN A 46 -5.34 -3.40 -7.95
N LEU A 47 -6.20 -2.48 -7.52
CA LEU A 47 -5.79 -1.11 -7.22
C LEU A 47 -4.78 -1.09 -6.06
N CYS A 48 -5.07 -1.83 -4.99
CA CYS A 48 -4.13 -1.96 -3.88
C CYS A 48 -2.80 -2.55 -4.32
N GLY A 49 -2.83 -3.54 -5.22
CA GLY A 49 -1.62 -4.15 -5.76
C GLY A 49 -0.76 -3.15 -6.53
N ARG A 50 -1.39 -2.27 -7.31
CA ARG A 50 -0.68 -1.24 -8.05
C ARG A 50 -0.04 -0.23 -7.10
N ILE A 51 -0.79 0.24 -6.10
CA ILE A 51 -0.27 1.17 -5.10
C ILE A 51 0.90 0.53 -4.36
N ARG A 52 0.76 -0.74 -3.98
CA ARG A 52 1.80 -1.46 -3.27
C ARG A 52 3.09 -1.53 -4.07
N ARG A 53 3.00 -1.84 -5.36
CA ARG A 53 4.19 -1.89 -6.23
C ARG A 53 4.86 -0.53 -6.32
N MET A 54 4.10 0.55 -6.43
CA MET A 54 4.65 1.90 -6.48
C MET A 54 5.35 2.25 -5.18
N LEU A 55 4.76 1.89 -4.05
CA LEU A 55 5.36 2.16 -2.73
C LEU A 55 6.63 1.35 -2.52
N ILE A 56 6.66 0.09 -2.93
CA ILE A 56 7.86 -0.75 -2.83
C ILE A 56 8.99 -0.14 -3.65
N ALA A 57 8.71 0.28 -4.87
CA ALA A 57 9.72 0.93 -5.72
C ALA A 57 10.23 2.23 -5.10
N SER A 58 9.32 3.03 -4.53
CA SER A 58 9.68 4.29 -3.89
C SER A 58 10.54 4.04 -2.64
N CYS A 59 10.22 3.04 -1.85
CA CYS A 59 11.02 2.68 -0.67
C CYS A 59 12.42 2.26 -1.08
N LYS A 60 12.54 1.46 -2.13
CA LYS A 60 13.85 1.02 -2.62
C LYS A 60 14.70 2.21 -3.03
N THR A 61 14.11 3.13 -3.80
CA THR A 61 14.81 4.33 -4.25
C THR A 61 15.27 5.18 -3.06
N LEU A 62 14.40 5.38 -2.08
CA LEU A 62 14.73 6.15 -0.89
C LEU A 62 15.85 5.51 -0.08
N LYS A 63 15.80 4.20 0.11
CA LYS A 63 16.85 3.48 0.85
C LYS A 63 18.19 3.62 0.17
N GLU A 64 18.23 3.56 -1.15
CA GLU A 64 19.46 3.72 -1.92
C GLU A 64 20.00 5.13 -1.80
N SER A 65 19.13 6.14 -1.69
CA SER A 65 19.58 7.52 -1.62
C SER A 65 19.97 7.97 -0.21
N ILE A 66 19.59 7.21 0.82
CA ILE A 66 19.94 7.52 2.21
C ILE A 66 21.37 7.08 2.53
N LYS A 67 21.91 6.11 1.84
CA LYS A 67 23.25 5.55 2.10
C LYS A 67 24.37 6.58 1.96
#